data_b64d874e6d6c8ec48d1ccce0174321fe
#
_entry.id   b64d874e6d6c8ec48d1ccce0174321fe
#
_cell.length_a   1.000
_cell.length_b   1.000
_cell.length_c   1.000
_cell.angle_alpha   90.00
_cell.angle_beta   90.00
_cell.angle_gamma   90.00
#
_symmetry.space_group_name_H-M   'P 1'
#
loop_
_entity.id
_entity.type
_entity.pdbx_description
1 polymer ?
#
loop_
_entity_poly.entity_id
_entity_poly.type
_entity_poly.pdbx_seq_one_letter_code
_entity_poly.pdbx_strand_id
1 'polypeptide(L)'
;MRLENVWLRYHRRGPWVLRDVDVRIGPGEVAVVLGRNGVGKSTLLQVAAGVLRPGRGRVVDRPVRVGWVPERFPADQPFTVSRYLTGMARVAGLGRSAADKAVTTWTQRLGLDAFSSVRLPELSKGTAQKVGLAQAMLRRPSLLVLDEPWEGLDATTRELVPELIDEVLADGGTVLVSDHRGETVRLPAARRWSVAGGVLTEETAPTGEEAIAVVEVAVPAARVASTVARLRSEGHQILRVRADTSTTAPQARPAAAPLRPTGEPAPDQPEGAGADAVEQAAGEAR
;
A
#
# COMPACT_ATOMS: atom_id res chain seq x y z
N MET A 1 14.02 1.07 19.78
CA MET A 1 12.65 1.05 20.34
C MET A 1 12.40 -0.27 21.04
N ARG A 2 11.66 -0.27 22.17
CA ARG A 2 11.28 -1.50 22.89
C ARG A 2 9.80 -1.42 23.28
N LEU A 3 9.10 -2.52 23.12
CA LEU A 3 7.79 -2.75 23.71
C LEU A 3 8.02 -3.60 24.96
N GLU A 4 7.59 -3.13 26.12
CA GLU A 4 7.81 -3.79 27.42
C GLU A 4 6.49 -4.15 28.06
N ASN A 5 6.21 -5.45 28.16
CA ASN A 5 5.00 -6.02 28.78
C ASN A 5 3.70 -5.37 28.27
N VAL A 6 3.59 -5.26 26.91
CA VAL A 6 2.48 -4.54 26.27
C VAL A 6 1.25 -5.41 26.16
N TRP A 7 0.15 -4.89 26.73
CA TRP A 7 -1.19 -5.45 26.65
C TRP A 7 -2.14 -4.41 26.07
N LEU A 8 -3.00 -4.80 25.13
CA LEU A 8 -4.01 -3.91 24.56
C LEU A 8 -5.34 -4.64 24.34
N ARG A 9 -6.44 -3.94 24.67
CA ARG A 9 -7.82 -4.28 24.30
C ARG A 9 -8.58 -3.01 23.96
N TYR A 10 -9.50 -3.07 23.02
CA TYR A 10 -10.27 -1.91 22.60
C TYR A 10 -11.36 -1.49 23.60
N HIS A 11 -11.88 -2.44 24.37
CA HIS A 11 -12.95 -2.19 25.36
C HIS A 11 -12.55 -2.72 26.73
N ARG A 12 -12.93 -2.00 27.79
CA ARG A 12 -12.54 -2.34 29.18
C ARG A 12 -12.86 -3.80 29.59
N ARG A 13 -13.95 -4.38 29.06
CA ARG A 13 -14.36 -5.76 29.32
C ARG A 13 -14.16 -6.71 28.12
N GLY A 14 -13.60 -6.18 27.00
CA GLY A 14 -13.34 -6.98 25.80
C GLY A 14 -12.13 -7.89 25.93
N PRO A 15 -11.97 -8.81 24.98
CA PRO A 15 -10.79 -9.68 24.93
C PRO A 15 -9.52 -8.85 24.70
N TRP A 16 -8.42 -9.37 25.23
CA TRP A 16 -7.11 -8.83 24.94
C TRP A 16 -6.71 -9.14 23.49
N VAL A 17 -6.38 -8.11 22.72
CA VAL A 17 -5.89 -8.23 21.35
C VAL A 17 -4.37 -8.43 21.33
N LEU A 18 -3.66 -7.75 22.25
CA LEU A 18 -2.25 -7.99 22.52
C LEU A 18 -2.07 -8.40 23.97
N ARG A 19 -1.18 -9.37 24.19
CA ARG A 19 -0.92 -9.97 25.50
C ARG A 19 0.57 -10.10 25.70
N ASP A 20 1.10 -9.45 26.73
CA ASP A 20 2.46 -9.63 27.20
C ASP A 20 3.51 -9.54 26.09
N VAL A 21 3.40 -8.50 25.26
CA VAL A 21 4.32 -8.32 24.12
C VAL A 21 5.59 -7.66 24.61
N ASP A 22 6.71 -8.41 24.52
CA ASP A 22 8.05 -7.96 24.83
C ASP A 22 8.94 -8.15 23.61
N VAL A 23 9.30 -7.04 22.93
CA VAL A 23 10.18 -7.08 21.75
C VAL A 23 11.05 -5.82 21.68
N ARG A 24 12.17 -5.96 21.01
CA ARG A 24 13.10 -4.87 20.74
C ARG A 24 13.46 -4.82 19.27
N ILE A 25 13.58 -3.61 18.72
CA ILE A 25 14.12 -3.37 17.39
C ILE A 25 15.02 -2.13 17.43
N GLY A 26 16.18 -2.22 16.77
CA GLY A 26 17.21 -1.20 16.71
C GLY A 26 17.17 -0.33 15.46
N PRO A 27 18.06 0.69 15.42
CA PRO A 27 18.34 1.45 14.19
C PRO A 27 18.91 0.53 13.10
N GLY A 28 18.51 0.76 11.84
CA GLY A 28 18.95 -0.05 10.70
C GLY A 28 18.31 -1.44 10.64
N GLU A 29 17.37 -1.77 11.53
CA GLU A 29 16.68 -3.04 11.52
C GLU A 29 15.28 -2.93 10.91
N VAL A 30 14.85 -3.99 10.23
CA VAL A 30 13.49 -4.18 9.76
C VAL A 30 12.87 -5.41 10.43
N ALA A 31 11.62 -5.27 10.91
CA ALA A 31 10.85 -6.41 11.40
C ALA A 31 9.55 -6.57 10.60
N VAL A 32 9.29 -7.80 10.19
CA VAL A 32 8.08 -8.21 9.49
C VAL A 32 7.14 -8.84 10.49
N VAL A 33 5.94 -8.27 10.61
CA VAL A 33 4.87 -8.78 11.48
C VAL A 33 3.98 -9.72 10.69
N LEU A 34 4.05 -11.00 11.00
CA LEU A 34 3.35 -12.08 10.34
C LEU A 34 2.14 -12.55 11.17
N GLY A 35 1.15 -13.11 10.50
CA GLY A 35 -0.02 -13.70 11.15
C GLY A 35 -1.28 -13.54 10.31
N ARG A 36 -2.34 -14.28 10.67
CA ARG A 36 -3.64 -14.24 9.99
C ARG A 36 -4.33 -12.89 10.20
N ASN A 37 -5.31 -12.58 9.35
CA ASN A 37 -6.11 -11.36 9.52
C ASN A 37 -6.87 -11.40 10.85
N GLY A 38 -6.93 -10.25 11.53
CA GLY A 38 -7.63 -10.09 12.82
C GLY A 38 -6.85 -10.56 14.07
N VAL A 39 -5.62 -11.08 13.95
CA VAL A 39 -4.82 -11.55 15.10
C VAL A 39 -4.16 -10.44 15.92
N GLY A 40 -4.18 -9.18 15.44
CA GLY A 40 -3.60 -8.03 16.16
C GLY A 40 -2.37 -7.39 15.50
N LYS A 41 -1.99 -7.75 14.26
CA LYS A 41 -0.86 -7.14 13.54
C LYS A 41 -0.97 -5.62 13.47
N SER A 42 -2.07 -5.10 12.90
CA SER A 42 -2.32 -3.66 12.79
C SER A 42 -2.35 -2.97 14.15
N THR A 43 -2.91 -3.65 15.18
CA THR A 43 -2.92 -3.15 16.56
C THR A 43 -1.50 -2.99 17.12
N LEU A 44 -0.64 -3.98 16.90
CA LEU A 44 0.77 -3.92 17.30
C LEU A 44 1.49 -2.76 16.59
N LEU A 45 1.30 -2.62 15.29
CA LEU A 45 1.89 -1.55 14.50
C LEU A 45 1.41 -0.16 14.95
N GLN A 46 0.11 0.00 15.26
CA GLN A 46 -0.45 1.24 15.79
C GLN A 46 0.11 1.60 17.17
N VAL A 47 0.34 0.61 18.04
CA VAL A 47 1.01 0.81 19.33
C VAL A 47 2.46 1.23 19.12
N ALA A 48 3.19 0.57 18.23
CA ALA A 48 4.56 0.91 17.90
C ALA A 48 4.67 2.32 17.29
N ALA A 49 3.76 2.69 16.40
CA ALA A 49 3.69 4.03 15.80
C ALA A 49 3.26 5.13 16.81
N GLY A 50 2.64 4.75 17.93
CA GLY A 50 2.11 5.69 18.91
C GLY A 50 0.72 6.21 18.62
N VAL A 51 0.03 5.61 17.66
CA VAL A 51 -1.38 5.87 17.34
C VAL A 51 -2.29 5.36 18.45
N LEU A 52 -1.97 4.18 19.01
CA LEU A 52 -2.66 3.62 20.16
C LEU A 52 -1.76 3.58 21.38
N ARG A 53 -2.35 3.85 22.56
CA ARG A 53 -1.69 3.66 23.85
C ARG A 53 -1.97 2.25 24.38
N PRO A 54 -0.95 1.52 24.86
CA PRO A 54 -1.18 0.23 25.50
C PRO A 54 -2.03 0.37 26.76
N GLY A 55 -2.85 -0.65 27.04
CA GLY A 55 -3.63 -0.70 28.28
C GLY A 55 -2.78 -1.06 29.50
N ARG A 56 -1.68 -1.80 29.29
CA ARG A 56 -0.62 -2.10 30.26
C ARG A 56 0.71 -2.14 29.53
N GLY A 57 1.80 -1.99 30.28
CA GLY A 57 3.14 -1.92 29.70
C GLY A 57 3.43 -0.57 29.07
N ARG A 58 4.49 -0.51 28.30
CA ARG A 58 4.94 0.76 27.69
C ARG A 58 5.76 0.53 26.43
N VAL A 59 5.86 1.57 25.61
CA VAL A 59 6.81 1.65 24.49
C VAL A 59 7.88 2.66 24.86
N VAL A 60 9.13 2.23 24.90
CA VAL A 60 10.28 3.05 25.26
C VAL A 60 11.21 3.25 24.06
N ASP A 61 11.94 4.35 24.05
CA ASP A 61 12.89 4.72 23.01
C ASP A 61 12.25 4.71 21.59
N ARG A 62 10.97 5.14 21.49
CA ARG A 62 10.34 5.32 20.19
C ARG A 62 11.03 6.46 19.44
N PRO A 63 11.45 6.24 18.18
CA PRO A 63 11.99 7.30 17.34
C PRO A 63 10.99 8.44 17.16
N VAL A 64 11.50 9.69 17.14
CA VAL A 64 10.65 10.89 17.15
C VAL A 64 9.90 11.09 15.82
N ARG A 65 10.55 10.79 14.69
CA ARG A 65 9.95 10.96 13.38
C ARG A 65 9.35 9.64 12.92
N VAL A 66 8.04 9.54 13.07
CA VAL A 66 7.28 8.34 12.69
C VAL A 66 6.57 8.59 11.35
N GLY A 67 6.87 7.77 10.35
CA GLY A 67 6.08 7.61 9.13
C GLY A 67 5.10 6.45 9.34
N TRP A 68 3.80 6.69 9.18
CA TRP A 68 2.77 5.68 9.35
C TRP A 68 1.94 5.54 8.07
N VAL A 69 1.88 4.34 7.53
CA VAL A 69 1.01 3.97 6.40
C VAL A 69 0.05 2.90 6.88
N PRO A 70 -1.24 3.23 7.08
CA PRO A 70 -2.26 2.24 7.43
C PRO A 70 -2.59 1.33 6.24
N GLU A 71 -3.14 0.15 6.53
CA GLU A 71 -3.67 -0.79 5.52
C GLU A 71 -4.64 -0.11 4.55
N ARG A 72 -5.46 0.82 5.07
CA ARG A 72 -6.35 1.66 4.27
C ARG A 72 -6.10 3.13 4.60
N PHE A 73 -5.68 3.89 3.60
CA PHE A 73 -5.54 5.33 3.73
C PHE A 73 -6.91 5.99 3.94
N PRO A 74 -7.09 6.86 4.96
CA PRO A 74 -8.35 7.56 5.22
C PRO A 74 -8.55 8.69 4.22
N ALA A 75 -9.13 8.39 3.07
CA ALA A 75 -9.32 9.31 1.96
C ALA A 75 -10.61 10.15 2.02
N ASP A 76 -11.37 10.09 3.11
CA ASP A 76 -12.66 10.77 3.31
C ASP A 76 -12.55 12.28 3.60
N GLN A 77 -11.34 12.83 3.56
CA GLN A 77 -11.05 14.23 3.86
C GLN A 77 -11.25 15.13 2.63
N PRO A 78 -11.79 16.36 2.79
CA PRO A 78 -12.23 17.22 1.68
C PRO A 78 -11.07 17.98 1.00
N PHE A 79 -9.85 17.46 1.05
CA PHE A 79 -8.67 18.10 0.48
C PHE A 79 -8.30 17.50 -0.88
N THR A 80 -7.64 18.29 -1.72
CA THR A 80 -6.91 17.75 -2.87
C THR A 80 -5.60 17.11 -2.41
N VAL A 81 -5.05 16.20 -3.22
CA VAL A 81 -3.77 15.53 -2.94
C VAL A 81 -2.67 16.54 -2.58
N SER A 82 -2.49 17.56 -3.42
CA SER A 82 -1.45 18.59 -3.20
C SER A 82 -1.69 19.34 -1.88
N ARG A 83 -2.92 19.78 -1.61
CA ARG A 83 -3.24 20.52 -0.39
C ARG A 83 -3.04 19.67 0.86
N TYR A 84 -3.43 18.40 0.79
CA TYR A 84 -3.25 17.45 1.88
C TYR A 84 -1.77 17.23 2.18
N LEU A 85 -0.97 16.85 1.17
CA LEU A 85 0.47 16.58 1.35
C LEU A 85 1.22 17.82 1.82
N THR A 86 0.92 19.01 1.29
CA THR A 86 1.52 20.26 1.76
C THR A 86 1.16 20.54 3.22
N GLY A 87 -0.10 20.32 3.61
CA GLY A 87 -0.54 20.42 5.00
C GLY A 87 0.23 19.47 5.92
N MET A 88 0.34 18.19 5.53
CA MET A 88 1.06 17.18 6.29
C MET A 88 2.56 17.44 6.39
N ALA A 89 3.19 17.95 5.31
CA ALA A 89 4.58 18.36 5.34
C ALA A 89 4.83 19.48 6.38
N ARG A 90 3.91 20.44 6.48
CA ARG A 90 3.98 21.51 7.48
C ARG A 90 3.74 21.01 8.90
N VAL A 91 2.77 20.12 9.09
CA VAL A 91 2.53 19.44 10.39
C VAL A 91 3.78 18.67 10.81
N ALA A 92 4.47 18.04 9.86
CA ALA A 92 5.77 17.38 10.11
C ALA A 92 6.92 18.36 10.41
N GLY A 93 6.67 19.68 10.42
CA GLY A 93 7.64 20.72 10.78
C GLY A 93 8.53 21.19 9.61
N LEU A 94 8.15 20.93 8.36
CA LEU A 94 8.86 21.48 7.21
C LEU A 94 8.46 22.93 6.96
N GLY A 95 9.47 23.80 6.73
CA GLY A 95 9.24 25.16 6.22
C GLY A 95 8.65 25.13 4.82
N ARG A 96 8.06 26.25 4.36
CA ARG A 96 7.33 26.33 3.08
C ARG A 96 8.13 25.73 1.91
N SER A 97 9.32 26.24 1.63
CA SER A 97 10.16 25.79 0.50
C SER A 97 10.52 24.30 0.60
N ALA A 98 10.85 23.81 1.81
CA ALA A 98 11.15 22.39 2.02
C ALA A 98 9.90 21.52 1.86
N ALA A 99 8.73 21.98 2.30
CA ALA A 99 7.46 21.30 2.11
C ALA A 99 7.10 21.18 0.62
N ASP A 100 7.19 22.28 -0.13
CA ASP A 100 6.91 22.30 -1.57
C ASP A 100 7.84 21.34 -2.32
N LYS A 101 9.16 21.38 -2.02
CA LYS A 101 10.13 20.46 -2.61
C LYS A 101 9.82 18.99 -2.26
N ALA A 102 9.52 18.68 -1.00
CA ALA A 102 9.21 17.32 -0.58
C ALA A 102 7.93 16.81 -1.27
N VAL A 103 6.88 17.62 -1.34
CA VAL A 103 5.64 17.25 -2.03
C VAL A 103 5.90 16.98 -3.50
N THR A 104 6.60 17.88 -4.21
CA THR A 104 6.95 17.67 -5.63
C THR A 104 7.74 16.38 -5.82
N THR A 105 8.77 16.16 -5.01
CA THR A 105 9.58 14.93 -5.10
C THR A 105 8.75 13.67 -4.94
N TRP A 106 7.86 13.62 -3.93
CA TRP A 106 7.09 12.42 -3.66
C TRP A 106 5.90 12.22 -4.60
N THR A 107 5.28 13.30 -5.09
CA THR A 107 4.23 13.18 -6.12
C THR A 107 4.80 12.65 -7.43
N GLN A 108 5.96 13.13 -7.86
CA GLN A 108 6.66 12.62 -9.04
C GLN A 108 7.06 11.16 -8.89
N ARG A 109 7.73 10.83 -7.79
CA ARG A 109 8.24 9.48 -7.55
C ARG A 109 7.14 8.40 -7.50
N LEU A 110 5.95 8.76 -6.98
CA LEU A 110 4.80 7.85 -6.85
C LEU A 110 3.79 7.98 -8.00
N GLY A 111 4.07 8.81 -9.01
CA GLY A 111 3.17 9.02 -10.15
C GLY A 111 1.84 9.66 -9.75
N LEU A 112 1.88 10.62 -8.80
CA LEU A 112 0.72 11.35 -8.30
C LEU A 112 0.51 12.71 -8.96
N ASP A 113 1.38 13.13 -9.89
CA ASP A 113 1.33 14.47 -10.50
C ASP A 113 -0.03 14.74 -11.16
N ALA A 114 -0.55 13.79 -11.93
CA ALA A 114 -1.84 13.91 -12.59
C ALA A 114 -3.02 13.99 -11.60
N PHE A 115 -2.81 13.61 -10.34
CA PHE A 115 -3.83 13.60 -9.29
C PHE A 115 -3.72 14.77 -8.32
N SER A 116 -2.74 15.69 -8.51
CA SER A 116 -2.44 16.76 -7.56
C SER A 116 -3.64 17.65 -7.22
N SER A 117 -4.54 17.92 -8.18
CA SER A 117 -5.76 18.70 -8.01
C SER A 117 -7.00 17.85 -7.69
N VAL A 118 -6.89 16.52 -7.74
CA VAL A 118 -8.01 15.60 -7.45
C VAL A 118 -8.24 15.55 -5.95
N ARG A 119 -9.50 15.47 -5.52
CA ARG A 119 -9.87 15.34 -4.10
C ARG A 119 -9.60 13.92 -3.62
N LEU A 120 -9.19 13.78 -2.35
CA LEU A 120 -8.90 12.47 -1.76
C LEU A 120 -10.05 11.46 -1.88
N PRO A 121 -11.35 11.85 -1.64
CA PRO A 121 -12.46 10.90 -1.79
C PRO A 121 -12.70 10.39 -3.22
N GLU A 122 -12.14 11.06 -4.22
CA GLU A 122 -12.30 10.71 -5.63
C GLU A 122 -11.20 9.75 -6.12
N LEU A 123 -10.21 9.47 -5.27
CA LEU A 123 -9.10 8.60 -5.62
C LEU A 123 -9.48 7.12 -5.59
N SER A 124 -8.88 6.33 -6.47
CA SER A 124 -8.90 4.88 -6.33
C SER A 124 -8.19 4.45 -5.04
N LYS A 125 -8.50 3.24 -4.52
CA LYS A 125 -7.81 2.68 -3.34
C LYS A 125 -6.29 2.71 -3.51
N GLY A 126 -5.78 2.31 -4.67
CA GLY A 126 -4.35 2.28 -4.92
C GLY A 126 -3.72 3.67 -4.99
N THR A 127 -4.39 4.64 -5.62
CA THR A 127 -3.91 6.03 -5.67
C THR A 127 -3.92 6.65 -4.27
N ALA A 128 -4.95 6.40 -3.47
CA ALA A 128 -5.03 6.84 -2.08
C ALA A 128 -3.91 6.23 -1.22
N GLN A 129 -3.57 4.96 -1.44
CA GLN A 129 -2.44 4.31 -0.75
C GLN A 129 -1.09 4.94 -1.12
N LYS A 130 -0.89 5.34 -2.38
CA LYS A 130 0.28 6.11 -2.80
C LYS A 130 0.39 7.46 -2.07
N VAL A 131 -0.74 8.14 -1.82
CA VAL A 131 -0.76 9.37 -1.01
C VAL A 131 -0.30 9.08 0.43
N GLY A 132 -0.71 7.95 1.00
CA GLY A 132 -0.25 7.49 2.32
C GLY A 132 1.26 7.26 2.36
N LEU A 133 1.82 6.60 1.35
CA LEU A 133 3.27 6.42 1.20
C LEU A 133 4.00 7.77 1.07
N ALA A 134 3.51 8.67 0.19
CA ALA A 134 4.06 10.02 0.07
C ALA A 134 4.09 10.73 1.41
N GLN A 135 2.96 10.75 2.13
CA GLN A 135 2.85 11.38 3.46
C GLN A 135 3.87 10.84 4.45
N ALA A 136 4.03 9.52 4.54
CA ALA A 136 4.95 8.89 5.47
C ALA A 136 6.41 9.28 5.21
N MET A 137 6.74 9.60 3.96
CA MET A 137 8.08 9.90 3.50
C MET A 137 8.39 11.41 3.34
N LEU A 138 7.39 12.31 3.50
CA LEU A 138 7.57 13.77 3.36
C LEU A 138 8.74 14.31 4.19
N ARG A 139 8.91 13.79 5.39
CA ARG A 139 10.04 14.08 6.27
C ARG A 139 10.68 12.78 6.68
N ARG A 140 11.77 12.40 6.01
CA ARG A 140 12.52 11.15 6.25
C ARG A 140 12.30 10.57 7.64
N PRO A 141 11.53 9.48 7.77
CA PRO A 141 11.17 8.92 9.08
C PRO A 141 12.38 8.23 9.71
N SER A 142 12.46 8.29 11.04
CA SER A 142 13.38 7.46 11.82
C SER A 142 12.72 6.17 12.32
N LEU A 143 11.39 6.09 12.20
CA LEU A 143 10.59 4.87 12.30
C LEU A 143 9.57 4.88 11.18
N LEU A 144 9.66 3.95 10.24
CA LEU A 144 8.67 3.73 9.21
C LEU A 144 7.81 2.52 9.59
N VAL A 145 6.49 2.71 9.66
CA VAL A 145 5.54 1.65 9.98
C VAL A 145 4.56 1.50 8.84
N LEU A 146 4.52 0.32 8.25
CA LEU A 146 3.75 -0.03 7.06
C LEU A 146 2.79 -1.17 7.37
N ASP A 147 1.49 -0.92 7.26
CA ASP A 147 0.48 -1.94 7.47
C ASP A 147 -0.04 -2.43 6.12
N GLU A 148 0.40 -3.62 5.71
CA GLU A 148 0.10 -4.27 4.42
C GLU A 148 0.27 -3.33 3.21
N PRO A 149 1.44 -2.69 3.04
CA PRO A 149 1.62 -1.56 2.14
C PRO A 149 1.46 -1.89 0.66
N TRP A 150 1.52 -3.17 0.27
CA TRP A 150 1.39 -3.61 -1.13
C TRP A 150 -0.04 -3.72 -1.61
N GLU A 151 -1.02 -3.69 -0.67
CA GLU A 151 -2.41 -3.91 -1.03
C GLU A 151 -2.98 -2.78 -1.90
N GLY A 152 -3.52 -3.14 -3.07
CA GLY A 152 -4.11 -2.21 -4.03
C GLY A 152 -3.11 -1.40 -4.86
N LEU A 153 -1.80 -1.55 -4.65
CA LEU A 153 -0.78 -0.90 -5.47
C LEU A 153 -0.61 -1.59 -6.83
N ASP A 154 -0.30 -0.80 -7.85
CA ASP A 154 0.16 -1.31 -9.15
C ASP A 154 1.57 -1.94 -9.05
N ALA A 155 1.97 -2.70 -10.08
CA ALA A 155 3.23 -3.42 -10.09
C ALA A 155 4.44 -2.51 -9.85
N THR A 156 4.50 -1.36 -10.53
CA THR A 156 5.61 -0.41 -10.40
C THR A 156 5.73 0.13 -8.97
N THR A 157 4.62 0.51 -8.36
CA THR A 157 4.64 1.03 -6.97
C THR A 157 4.96 -0.08 -5.96
N ARG A 158 4.54 -1.33 -6.21
CA ARG A 158 4.93 -2.48 -5.37
C ARG A 158 6.44 -2.69 -5.33
N GLU A 159 7.11 -2.53 -6.47
CA GLU A 159 8.56 -2.63 -6.56
C GLU A 159 9.28 -1.49 -5.84
N LEU A 160 8.64 -0.33 -5.74
CA LEU A 160 9.19 0.82 -5.02
C LEU A 160 9.17 0.65 -3.49
N VAL A 161 8.23 -0.14 -2.92
CA VAL A 161 8.12 -0.29 -1.46
C VAL A 161 9.40 -0.84 -0.81
N PRO A 162 10.05 -1.90 -1.32
CA PRO A 162 11.35 -2.35 -0.81
C PRO A 162 12.43 -1.26 -0.88
N GLU A 163 12.49 -0.48 -1.96
CA GLU A 163 13.45 0.62 -2.10
C GLU A 163 13.25 1.70 -1.02
N LEU A 164 11.99 2.04 -0.70
CA LEU A 164 11.67 2.97 0.38
C LEU A 164 12.10 2.44 1.75
N ILE A 165 11.96 1.15 1.98
CA ILE A 165 12.43 0.47 3.18
C ILE A 165 13.95 0.58 3.28
N ASP A 166 14.65 0.24 2.20
CA ASP A 166 16.12 0.27 2.14
C ASP A 166 16.67 1.69 2.37
N GLU A 167 16.03 2.71 1.81
CA GLU A 167 16.40 4.11 2.04
C GLU A 167 16.30 4.50 3.53
N VAL A 168 15.22 4.08 4.20
CA VAL A 168 15.03 4.38 5.62
C VAL A 168 16.08 3.64 6.47
N LEU A 169 16.38 2.38 6.14
CA LEU A 169 17.40 1.59 6.83
C LEU A 169 18.81 2.17 6.62
N ALA A 170 19.13 2.60 5.38
CA ALA A 170 20.41 3.23 5.05
C ALA A 170 20.64 4.53 5.81
N ASP A 171 19.56 5.28 6.10
CA ASP A 171 19.61 6.48 6.97
C ASP A 171 19.65 6.13 8.49
N GLY A 172 19.80 4.86 8.85
CA GLY A 172 19.79 4.39 10.24
C GLY A 172 18.40 4.38 10.88
N GLY A 173 17.35 4.46 10.09
CA GLY A 173 15.97 4.34 10.58
C GLY A 173 15.60 2.90 10.93
N THR A 174 14.43 2.73 11.50
CA THR A 174 13.85 1.42 11.86
C THR A 174 12.58 1.22 11.04
N VAL A 175 12.32 -0.01 10.59
CA VAL A 175 11.12 -0.32 9.81
C VAL A 175 10.32 -1.44 10.45
N LEU A 176 9.00 -1.24 10.55
CA LEU A 176 8.03 -2.29 10.89
C LEU A 176 7.07 -2.44 9.72
N VAL A 177 6.88 -3.65 9.24
CA VAL A 177 5.96 -3.91 8.14
C VAL A 177 5.12 -5.16 8.42
N SER A 178 3.80 -5.08 8.23
CA SER A 178 2.96 -6.28 8.27
C SER A 178 2.83 -6.90 6.89
N ASP A 179 2.75 -8.23 6.86
CA ASP A 179 2.54 -9.00 5.65
C ASP A 179 1.69 -10.23 5.94
N HIS A 180 0.82 -10.60 5.00
CA HIS A 180 0.05 -11.84 5.05
C HIS A 180 0.12 -12.65 3.75
N ARG A 181 0.78 -12.10 2.71
CA ARG A 181 0.85 -12.70 1.37
C ARG A 181 2.24 -13.15 0.95
N GLY A 182 3.26 -12.92 1.80
CA GLY A 182 4.64 -13.29 1.50
C GLY A 182 5.38 -12.28 0.60
N GLU A 183 4.87 -11.06 0.44
CA GLU A 183 5.56 -9.99 -0.32
C GLU A 183 6.90 -9.62 0.32
N THR A 184 7.02 -9.84 1.63
CA THR A 184 8.25 -9.58 2.41
C THR A 184 9.37 -10.60 2.19
N VAL A 185 9.18 -11.61 1.32
CA VAL A 185 10.27 -12.47 0.85
C VAL A 185 11.42 -11.65 0.24
N ARG A 186 11.10 -10.45 -0.26
CA ARG A 186 12.09 -9.49 -0.79
C ARG A 186 12.91 -8.76 0.28
N LEU A 187 12.65 -9.01 1.57
CA LEU A 187 13.37 -8.45 2.71
C LEU A 187 14.14 -9.55 3.47
N PRO A 188 15.21 -10.12 2.89
CA PRO A 188 15.86 -11.32 3.43
C PRO A 188 16.49 -11.12 4.81
N ALA A 189 16.91 -9.91 5.15
CA ALA A 189 17.51 -9.58 6.45
C ALA A 189 16.46 -9.19 7.52
N ALA A 190 15.15 -9.30 7.23
CA ALA A 190 14.11 -8.91 8.16
C ALA A 190 13.98 -9.89 9.32
N ARG A 191 13.86 -9.35 10.53
CA ARG A 191 13.42 -10.11 11.71
C ARG A 191 11.95 -10.49 11.51
N ARG A 192 11.57 -11.69 11.89
CA ARG A 192 10.22 -12.20 11.72
C ARG A 192 9.51 -12.26 13.06
N TRP A 193 8.41 -11.52 13.17
CA TRP A 193 7.56 -11.47 14.36
C TRP A 193 6.21 -12.11 14.05
N SER A 194 5.96 -13.29 14.59
CA SER A 194 4.68 -13.99 14.39
C SER A 194 3.70 -13.63 15.51
N VAL A 195 2.49 -13.20 15.13
CA VAL A 195 1.41 -12.87 16.07
C VAL A 195 0.32 -13.92 15.99
N ALA A 196 0.08 -14.62 17.12
CA ALA A 196 -0.95 -15.62 17.24
C ALA A 196 -1.64 -15.51 18.63
N GLY A 197 -2.97 -15.48 18.66
CA GLY A 197 -3.73 -15.36 19.91
C GLY A 197 -3.39 -14.11 20.77
N GLY A 198 -2.86 -13.07 20.13
CA GLY A 198 -2.43 -11.83 20.79
C GLY A 198 -1.02 -11.88 21.41
N VAL A 199 -0.34 -13.00 21.31
CA VAL A 199 1.04 -13.18 21.75
C VAL A 199 1.96 -13.01 20.53
N LEU A 200 3.11 -12.35 20.75
CA LEU A 200 4.13 -12.19 19.73
C LEU A 200 5.30 -13.12 20.05
N THR A 201 5.74 -13.86 19.03
CA THR A 201 6.95 -14.67 19.06
C THR A 201 7.89 -14.20 17.98
N GLU A 202 9.17 -14.04 18.31
CA GLU A 202 10.19 -13.81 17.31
C GLU A 202 10.64 -15.13 16.72
N GLU A 203 10.48 -15.28 15.41
CA GLU A 203 10.99 -16.45 14.70
C GLU A 203 12.49 -16.25 14.46
N THR A 204 13.27 -17.18 14.94
CA THR A 204 14.70 -17.23 14.59
C THR A 204 14.79 -17.45 13.09
N ALA A 205 15.44 -16.51 12.38
CA ALA A 205 15.68 -16.72 10.96
C ALA A 205 16.37 -18.09 10.78
N PRO A 206 15.88 -18.94 9.87
CA PRO A 206 16.58 -20.18 9.57
C PRO A 206 18.00 -19.82 9.15
N THR A 207 18.96 -20.29 9.92
CA THR A 207 20.38 -20.06 9.67
C THR A 207 20.79 -20.87 8.43
N GLY A 208 21.12 -20.19 7.33
CA GLY A 208 21.82 -20.81 6.19
C GLY A 208 20.96 -21.76 5.35
N GLU A 209 21.44 -22.94 5.12
CA GLU A 209 21.03 -23.91 4.08
C GLU A 209 19.61 -24.48 4.16
N GLU A 210 18.81 -24.18 5.19
CA GLU A 210 17.43 -24.70 5.38
C GLU A 210 16.30 -23.70 5.06
N ALA A 211 16.60 -22.51 4.55
CA ALA A 211 15.56 -21.53 4.21
C ALA A 211 14.79 -21.98 2.96
N ILE A 212 13.56 -22.49 3.15
CA ILE A 212 12.66 -22.85 2.05
C ILE A 212 11.83 -21.64 1.67
N ALA A 213 11.98 -21.15 0.43
CA ALA A 213 11.08 -20.17 -0.16
C ALA A 213 9.95 -20.88 -0.91
N VAL A 214 8.71 -20.46 -0.70
CA VAL A 214 7.55 -20.93 -1.45
C VAL A 214 7.28 -19.95 -2.59
N VAL A 215 7.36 -20.44 -3.82
CA VAL A 215 7.08 -19.66 -5.03
C VAL A 215 5.79 -20.19 -5.67
N GLU A 216 4.80 -19.31 -5.89
CA GLU A 216 3.61 -19.65 -6.65
C GLU A 216 3.82 -19.27 -8.11
N VAL A 217 3.67 -20.25 -9.00
CA VAL A 217 3.85 -20.06 -10.46
C VAL A 217 2.52 -20.31 -11.16
N ALA A 218 2.01 -19.29 -11.86
CA ALA A 218 0.85 -19.44 -12.73
C ALA A 218 1.28 -19.96 -14.10
N VAL A 219 0.73 -21.09 -14.51
CA VAL A 219 1.00 -21.70 -15.81
C VAL A 219 -0.30 -22.08 -16.53
N PRO A 220 -0.34 -22.03 -17.87
CA PRO A 220 -1.48 -22.56 -18.63
C PRO A 220 -1.75 -24.01 -18.26
N ALA A 221 -3.04 -24.40 -18.16
CA ALA A 221 -3.45 -25.75 -17.75
C ALA A 221 -2.76 -26.87 -18.55
N ALA A 222 -2.57 -26.66 -19.85
CA ALA A 222 -1.88 -27.59 -20.73
C ALA A 222 -0.39 -27.79 -20.40
N ARG A 223 0.24 -26.88 -19.66
CA ARG A 223 1.66 -26.92 -19.29
C ARG A 223 1.89 -27.35 -17.84
N VAL A 224 0.85 -27.57 -17.05
CA VAL A 224 0.99 -27.92 -15.63
C VAL A 224 1.84 -29.16 -15.44
N ALA A 225 1.52 -30.26 -16.14
CA ALA A 225 2.24 -31.52 -15.99
C ALA A 225 3.75 -31.40 -16.34
N SER A 226 4.08 -30.74 -17.44
CA SER A 226 5.47 -30.55 -17.86
C SER A 226 6.22 -29.60 -16.94
N THR A 227 5.57 -28.55 -16.44
CA THR A 227 6.18 -27.61 -15.48
C THR A 227 6.46 -28.29 -14.14
N VAL A 228 5.50 -29.09 -13.63
CA VAL A 228 5.69 -29.88 -12.39
C VAL A 228 6.84 -30.87 -12.53
N ALA A 229 6.92 -31.58 -13.66
CA ALA A 229 8.01 -32.53 -13.92
C ALA A 229 9.37 -31.84 -13.96
N ARG A 230 9.46 -30.67 -14.62
CA ARG A 230 10.68 -29.88 -14.70
C ARG A 230 11.11 -29.38 -13.32
N LEU A 231 10.21 -28.75 -12.56
CA LEU A 231 10.53 -28.25 -11.22
C LEU A 231 11.03 -29.36 -10.28
N ARG A 232 10.43 -30.57 -10.38
CA ARG A 232 10.91 -31.72 -9.60
C ARG A 232 12.32 -32.18 -10.03
N SER A 233 12.60 -32.17 -11.32
CA SER A 233 13.94 -32.52 -11.82
C SER A 233 15.01 -31.49 -11.44
N GLU A 234 14.61 -30.24 -11.19
CA GLU A 234 15.45 -29.16 -10.68
C GLU A 234 15.57 -29.18 -9.14
N GLY A 235 15.01 -30.20 -8.46
CA GLY A 235 15.10 -30.36 -7.01
C GLY A 235 14.07 -29.61 -6.19
N HIS A 236 13.07 -28.98 -6.83
CA HIS A 236 12.04 -28.24 -6.12
C HIS A 236 10.93 -29.14 -5.57
N GLN A 237 10.48 -28.89 -4.35
CA GLN A 237 9.36 -29.59 -3.73
C GLN A 237 8.04 -28.95 -4.17
N ILE A 238 7.12 -29.73 -4.73
CA ILE A 238 5.79 -29.24 -5.11
C ILE A 238 4.83 -29.44 -3.94
N LEU A 239 4.45 -28.34 -3.28
CA LEU A 239 3.54 -28.35 -2.13
C LEU A 239 2.08 -28.46 -2.54
N ARG A 240 1.69 -27.82 -3.65
CA ARG A 240 0.29 -27.80 -4.11
C ARG A 240 0.22 -27.48 -5.62
N VAL A 241 -0.79 -28.06 -6.28
CA VAL A 241 -1.24 -27.68 -7.62
C VAL A 241 -2.71 -27.33 -7.52
N ARG A 242 -3.11 -26.14 -7.97
CA ARG A 242 -4.51 -25.70 -8.02
C ARG A 242 -4.88 -25.41 -9.46
N ALA A 243 -6.11 -25.76 -9.84
CA ALA A 243 -6.73 -25.20 -11.04
C ALA A 243 -7.45 -23.92 -10.62
N ASP A 244 -7.05 -22.78 -11.17
CA ASP A 244 -7.76 -21.52 -10.95
C ASP A 244 -8.78 -21.35 -12.07
N THR A 245 -10.07 -21.47 -11.73
CA THR A 245 -11.18 -21.33 -12.69
C THR A 245 -11.60 -19.87 -12.88
N SER A 246 -10.93 -18.92 -12.22
CA SER A 246 -11.26 -17.51 -12.25
C SER A 246 -10.50 -16.68 -13.31
N THR A 247 -9.70 -17.30 -14.17
CA THR A 247 -9.00 -16.57 -15.22
C THR A 247 -9.92 -16.30 -16.40
N THR A 248 -10.58 -15.15 -16.40
CA THR A 248 -11.08 -14.51 -17.63
C THR A 248 -9.87 -14.30 -18.54
N ALA A 249 -9.91 -14.91 -19.73
CA ALA A 249 -8.88 -14.78 -20.74
C ALA A 249 -8.54 -13.30 -20.99
N PRO A 250 -7.27 -12.93 -21.24
CA PRO A 250 -6.93 -11.58 -21.65
C PRO A 250 -7.68 -11.29 -22.95
N GLN A 251 -8.56 -10.27 -22.90
CA GLN A 251 -9.23 -9.77 -24.10
C GLN A 251 -8.16 -9.36 -25.10
N ALA A 252 -8.11 -10.06 -26.23
CA ALA A 252 -7.32 -9.65 -27.36
C ALA A 252 -7.75 -8.23 -27.75
N ARG A 253 -6.80 -7.30 -27.77
CA ARG A 253 -7.02 -5.96 -28.35
C ARG A 253 -7.60 -6.14 -29.74
N PRO A 254 -8.72 -5.47 -30.09
CA PRO A 254 -9.18 -5.48 -31.46
C PRO A 254 -8.09 -4.85 -32.33
N ALA A 255 -7.75 -5.56 -33.40
CA ALA A 255 -6.81 -5.07 -34.40
C ALA A 255 -7.30 -3.71 -34.91
N ALA A 256 -6.38 -2.75 -34.97
CA ALA A 256 -6.64 -1.42 -35.53
C ALA A 256 -7.17 -1.59 -36.96
N ALA A 257 -8.35 -1.04 -37.23
CA ALA A 257 -8.90 -0.96 -38.58
C ALA A 257 -7.96 -0.13 -39.47
N PRO A 258 -7.78 -0.52 -40.74
CA PRO A 258 -6.92 0.22 -41.66
C PRO A 258 -7.50 1.61 -41.92
N LEU A 259 -6.66 2.63 -41.86
CA LEU A 259 -6.93 4.00 -42.25
C LEU A 259 -7.40 4.05 -43.71
N ARG A 260 -8.59 4.55 -43.97
CA ARG A 260 -9.07 4.90 -45.30
C ARG A 260 -8.35 6.18 -45.77
N PRO A 261 -7.97 6.26 -47.03
CA PRO A 261 -7.38 7.48 -47.59
C PRO A 261 -8.46 8.57 -47.73
N THR A 262 -8.04 9.77 -47.36
CA THR A 262 -8.79 11.04 -47.57
C THR A 262 -8.81 11.41 -49.05
N GLY A 263 -9.98 11.73 -49.54
CA GLY A 263 -10.14 12.44 -50.80
C GLY A 263 -11.45 12.13 -51.53
N GLU A 264 -12.48 12.95 -51.23
CA GLU A 264 -13.41 13.47 -52.24
C GLU A 264 -14.43 14.40 -51.57
N PRO A 265 -14.77 15.57 -52.19
CA PRO A 265 -15.61 16.60 -51.59
C PRO A 265 -17.11 16.29 -51.69
N ALA A 266 -17.86 16.71 -50.70
CA ALA A 266 -19.31 16.59 -50.64
C ALA A 266 -20.01 17.61 -51.55
N PRO A 267 -21.16 17.23 -52.20
CA PRO A 267 -21.96 18.18 -52.93
C PRO A 267 -22.92 18.97 -52.03
N ASP A 268 -23.18 20.20 -52.47
CA ASP A 268 -24.07 21.23 -52.04
C ASP A 268 -25.46 20.74 -51.56
N GLN A 269 -25.99 21.33 -50.53
CA GLN A 269 -27.39 21.31 -50.16
C GLN A 269 -27.96 22.71 -50.17
N PRO A 270 -29.20 22.87 -50.68
CA PRO A 270 -29.86 24.19 -50.71
C PRO A 270 -30.60 24.54 -49.43
N GLU A 271 -30.65 25.81 -49.16
CA GLU A 271 -31.40 26.52 -48.15
C GLU A 271 -32.93 26.34 -48.31
N GLY A 272 -33.66 26.39 -47.20
CA GLY A 272 -35.11 26.57 -47.13
C GLY A 272 -35.58 26.63 -45.69
N ALA A 273 -35.67 27.78 -45.14
CA ALA A 273 -36.81 28.67 -44.90
C ALA A 273 -37.87 28.19 -43.90
N GLY A 274 -38.16 29.08 -42.93
CA GLY A 274 -39.43 29.21 -42.27
C GLY A 274 -39.41 28.93 -40.79
N ALA A 275 -39.32 29.92 -39.96
CA ALA A 275 -40.36 30.87 -39.48
C ALA A 275 -41.13 30.38 -38.26
N ASP A 276 -41.02 31.21 -37.26
CA ASP A 276 -42.04 31.68 -36.30
C ASP A 276 -42.61 30.78 -35.19
N ALA A 277 -42.47 31.26 -34.04
CA ALA A 277 -43.38 31.95 -33.14
C ALA A 277 -43.51 31.42 -31.71
N VAL A 278 -43.31 32.38 -30.81
CA VAL A 278 -44.21 32.76 -29.69
C VAL A 278 -44.19 31.86 -28.45
N GLU A 279 -43.65 32.37 -27.38
CA GLU A 279 -44.15 33.29 -26.32
C GLU A 279 -44.74 32.58 -25.09
N GLN A 280 -44.27 33.08 -23.95
CA GLN A 280 -44.95 33.25 -22.63
C GLN A 280 -45.36 32.01 -21.82
N ALA A 281 -45.02 31.91 -20.59
CA ALA A 281 -45.41 32.63 -19.36
C ALA A 281 -44.78 31.94 -18.17
N ALA A 282 -44.08 32.59 -17.28
CA ALA A 282 -44.52 33.26 -16.07
C ALA A 282 -45.29 32.40 -15.05
N GLY A 283 -44.82 32.46 -13.81
CA GLY A 283 -45.62 32.26 -12.61
C GLY A 283 -44.96 31.34 -11.59
N GLU A 284 -44.28 31.93 -10.66
CA GLU A 284 -44.62 32.18 -9.25
C GLU A 284 -45.04 30.98 -8.41
N ALA A 285 -44.33 30.93 -7.31
CA ALA A 285 -44.75 30.89 -5.93
C ALA A 285 -44.49 29.57 -5.14
N ARG A 286 -43.77 29.71 -4.24
CA ARG A 286 -43.67 29.57 -2.77
C ARG A 286 -42.48 28.74 -2.32
#